data_41f925520794197327cef1f96d3b9741
#
_entry.id   41f925520794197327cef1f96d3b9741
#
_cell.length_a   1.000
_cell.length_b   1.000
_cell.length_c   1.000
_cell.angle_alpha   90.00
_cell.angle_beta   90.00
_cell.angle_gamma   90.00
#
_symmetry.space_group_name_H-M   'P 1'
#
loop_
_entity.id
_entity.type
_entity.pdbx_description
1 polymer ?
#
loop_
_entity_poly.entity_id
_entity_poly.type
_entity_poly.pdbx_seq_one_letter_code
_entity_poly.pdbx_strand_id
1 'polypeptide(L)'
;GGGSIVIDQTEALVAIDVNSGTFRTKDDAETSAYKLNLKAAEEICRQIRLRDLGGVIVNDFIDMRDEKHRRGVEKALKDAFKRDRARTKVQKISMFGLLEMTRQRIRPSLKRSVYEDCPCCDGTGLVKTAESVAIEVMRLVASNASRNNVKTIKLEVHERVGEYLNNRKRSSLNEIEQECDVTISISTLKDCSPNHLQAICKDQHGKDVRISKPAGSKSKK
;
A
#
# COMPACT_ATOMS: atom_id res chain seq x y z
N GLY A 1 -0.19 -27.44 11.77
CA GLY A 1 -0.70 -27.78 10.86
C GLY A 1 -0.91 -27.38 9.40
N GLY A 2 -0.07 -26.65 8.69
CA GLY A 2 -0.09 -26.50 7.23
C GLY A 2 -0.90 -25.34 6.65
N GLY A 3 -1.86 -24.77 7.36
CA GLY A 3 -2.57 -23.55 6.94
C GLY A 3 -2.01 -22.28 7.60
N SER A 4 -2.34 -21.12 7.04
CA SER A 4 -1.95 -19.81 7.59
C SER A 4 -3.11 -18.82 7.50
N ILE A 5 -3.08 -17.80 8.35
CA ILE A 5 -3.94 -16.62 8.26
C ILE A 5 -3.07 -15.41 7.98
N VAL A 6 -3.53 -14.55 7.06
CA VAL A 6 -2.91 -13.26 6.76
C VAL A 6 -3.84 -12.18 7.29
N ILE A 7 -3.30 -11.25 8.07
CA ILE A 7 -4.06 -10.15 8.66
C ILE A 7 -3.50 -8.84 8.14
N ASP A 8 -4.29 -8.12 7.37
CA ASP A 8 -3.95 -6.82 6.83
C ASP A 8 -4.86 -5.73 7.39
N GLN A 9 -4.26 -4.71 7.95
CA GLN A 9 -4.97 -3.56 8.51
C GLN A 9 -4.89 -2.40 7.53
N THR A 10 -5.97 -2.19 6.79
CA THR A 10 -6.12 -1.04 5.90
C THR A 10 -6.54 0.22 6.68
N GLU A 11 -6.69 1.34 5.99
CA GLU A 11 -7.17 2.58 6.58
C GLU A 11 -8.61 2.45 7.12
N ALA A 12 -9.47 1.71 6.41
CA ALA A 12 -10.91 1.63 6.68
C ALA A 12 -11.34 0.37 7.46
N LEU A 13 -10.67 -0.76 7.24
CA LEU A 13 -11.07 -2.06 7.78
C LEU A 13 -9.86 -2.97 8.02
N VAL A 14 -10.09 -4.08 8.70
CA VAL A 14 -9.14 -5.19 8.83
C VAL A 14 -9.60 -6.31 7.91
N ALA A 15 -8.75 -6.72 6.98
CA ALA A 15 -8.95 -7.88 6.13
C ALA A 15 -8.18 -9.07 6.70
N ILE A 16 -8.81 -10.24 6.75
CA ILE A 16 -8.21 -11.48 7.22
C ILE A 16 -8.46 -12.55 6.17
N ASP A 17 -7.40 -13.11 5.61
CA ASP A 17 -7.42 -14.15 4.60
C ASP A 17 -6.95 -15.48 5.19
N VAL A 18 -7.64 -16.57 4.84
CA VAL A 18 -7.34 -17.93 5.28
C VAL A 18 -6.77 -18.74 4.13
N ASN A 19 -5.49 -19.07 4.24
CA ASN A 19 -4.77 -19.85 3.24
C ASN A 19 -4.63 -21.32 3.67
N SER A 20 -4.98 -22.26 2.78
CA SER A 20 -4.86 -23.70 3.03
C SER A 20 -3.41 -24.18 3.07
N GLY A 21 -2.51 -23.54 2.29
CA GLY A 21 -1.11 -23.96 2.18
C GLY A 21 -0.99 -25.45 1.85
N THR A 22 -0.24 -26.16 2.66
CA THR A 22 -0.02 -27.62 2.54
C THR A 22 -1.03 -28.46 3.33
N PHE A 23 -2.06 -27.82 3.92
CA PHE A 23 -3.04 -28.54 4.72
C PHE A 23 -3.91 -29.43 3.82
N ARG A 24 -3.73 -30.73 3.97
CA ARG A 24 -4.55 -31.75 3.32
C ARG A 24 -4.92 -32.79 4.36
N THR A 25 -6.18 -33.18 4.37
CA THR A 25 -6.66 -34.35 5.12
C THR A 25 -6.94 -35.48 4.14
N LYS A 26 -7.15 -36.70 4.66
CA LYS A 26 -7.57 -37.84 3.83
C LYS A 26 -9.01 -37.70 3.37
N ASP A 27 -9.73 -36.72 3.88
CA ASP A 27 -11.11 -36.41 3.53
C ASP A 27 -11.20 -35.71 2.17
N ASP A 28 -12.43 -35.49 1.70
CA ASP A 28 -12.67 -34.66 0.52
C ASP A 28 -12.27 -33.17 0.75
N ALA A 29 -12.17 -32.42 -0.34
CA ALA A 29 -11.73 -31.02 -0.29
C ALA A 29 -12.66 -30.16 0.59
N GLU A 30 -13.99 -30.41 0.54
CA GLU A 30 -14.99 -29.67 1.31
C GLU A 30 -14.83 -29.89 2.81
N THR A 31 -14.68 -31.13 3.26
CA THR A 31 -14.47 -31.46 4.67
C THR A 31 -13.11 -30.93 5.17
N SER A 32 -12.08 -30.93 4.32
CA SER A 32 -10.78 -30.40 4.64
C SER A 32 -10.85 -28.88 4.82
N ALA A 33 -11.53 -28.15 3.93
CA ALA A 33 -11.78 -26.72 4.03
C ALA A 33 -12.53 -26.38 5.33
N TYR A 34 -13.59 -27.11 5.64
CA TYR A 34 -14.37 -26.93 6.88
C TYR A 34 -13.51 -27.10 8.14
N LYS A 35 -12.74 -28.19 8.23
CA LYS A 35 -11.85 -28.45 9.38
C LYS A 35 -10.79 -27.35 9.54
N LEU A 36 -10.25 -26.84 8.44
CA LEU A 36 -9.28 -25.77 8.47
C LEU A 36 -9.91 -24.44 8.88
N ASN A 37 -11.08 -24.10 8.33
CA ASN A 37 -11.82 -22.89 8.68
C ASN A 37 -12.23 -22.86 10.16
N LEU A 38 -12.58 -24.00 10.77
CA LEU A 38 -12.84 -24.08 12.21
C LEU A 38 -11.61 -23.69 13.03
N LYS A 39 -10.43 -24.22 12.69
CA LYS A 39 -9.16 -23.85 13.35
C LYS A 39 -8.81 -22.39 13.10
N ALA A 40 -9.00 -21.93 11.87
CA ALA A 40 -8.77 -20.53 11.51
C ALA A 40 -9.67 -19.59 12.32
N ALA A 41 -10.95 -19.91 12.52
CA ALA A 41 -11.88 -19.10 13.32
C ALA A 41 -11.40 -18.91 14.76
N GLU A 42 -10.90 -19.96 15.41
CA GLU A 42 -10.32 -19.87 16.76
C GLU A 42 -9.07 -18.99 16.80
N GLU A 43 -8.15 -19.18 15.85
CA GLU A 43 -6.91 -18.42 15.76
C GLU A 43 -7.17 -16.96 15.40
N ILE A 44 -8.11 -16.67 14.49
CA ILE A 44 -8.55 -15.32 14.16
C ILE A 44 -9.00 -14.58 15.41
N CYS A 45 -9.88 -15.19 16.20
CA CYS A 45 -10.35 -14.61 17.46
C CYS A 45 -9.21 -14.35 18.43
N ARG A 46 -8.23 -15.25 18.50
CA ARG A 46 -7.04 -15.10 19.35
C ARG A 46 -6.19 -13.92 18.90
N GLN A 47 -5.92 -13.81 17.59
CA GLN A 47 -5.11 -12.74 17.02
C GLN A 47 -5.78 -11.37 17.13
N ILE A 48 -7.09 -11.29 16.87
CA ILE A 48 -7.86 -10.06 17.04
C ILE A 48 -7.76 -9.52 18.46
N ARG A 49 -7.85 -10.38 19.47
CA ARG A 49 -7.68 -9.99 20.88
C ARG A 49 -6.26 -9.59 21.22
N LEU A 50 -5.25 -10.36 20.79
CA LEU A 50 -3.83 -10.10 21.07
C LEU A 50 -3.35 -8.78 20.48
N ARG A 51 -3.81 -8.46 19.27
CA ARG A 51 -3.42 -7.24 18.54
C ARG A 51 -4.38 -6.07 18.79
N ASP A 52 -5.42 -6.26 19.60
CA ASP A 52 -6.51 -5.31 19.87
C ASP A 52 -7.10 -4.71 18.57
N LEU A 53 -7.33 -5.58 17.58
CA LEU A 53 -7.91 -5.17 16.32
C LEU A 53 -9.40 -4.85 16.51
N GLY A 54 -9.86 -3.77 15.89
CA GLY A 54 -11.24 -3.32 16.03
C GLY A 54 -11.71 -2.48 14.85
N GLY A 55 -12.99 -2.16 14.84
CA GLY A 55 -13.67 -1.56 13.71
C GLY A 55 -14.37 -2.63 12.88
N VAL A 56 -14.45 -2.41 11.58
CA VAL A 56 -14.96 -3.40 10.62
C VAL A 56 -13.86 -4.42 10.32
N ILE A 57 -14.20 -5.69 10.41
CA ILE A 57 -13.29 -6.82 10.12
C ILE A 57 -13.98 -7.72 9.12
N VAL A 58 -13.29 -8.06 8.05
CA VAL A 58 -13.77 -8.97 7.00
C VAL A 58 -12.87 -10.19 7.00
N ASN A 59 -13.46 -11.36 7.14
CA ASN A 59 -12.75 -12.64 7.12
C ASN A 59 -13.09 -13.36 5.83
N ASP A 60 -12.09 -13.70 5.05
CA ASP A 60 -12.18 -14.51 3.85
C ASP A 60 -11.81 -15.96 4.22
N PHE A 61 -12.84 -16.78 4.35
CA PHE A 61 -12.69 -18.19 4.66
C PHE A 61 -12.57 -18.99 3.36
N ILE A 62 -11.91 -20.13 3.43
CA ILE A 62 -11.86 -21.05 2.30
C ILE A 62 -13.30 -21.45 1.93
N ASP A 63 -13.60 -21.43 0.63
CA ASP A 63 -14.93 -21.71 0.10
C ASP A 63 -15.53 -23.01 0.63
N MET A 64 -16.78 -22.90 1.07
CA MET A 64 -17.60 -24.03 1.55
C MET A 64 -18.94 -24.02 0.82
N ARG A 65 -19.29 -25.12 0.21
CA ARG A 65 -20.58 -25.29 -0.51
C ARG A 65 -21.72 -25.66 0.45
N ASP A 66 -21.42 -26.49 1.45
CA ASP A 66 -22.43 -26.94 2.42
C ASP A 66 -22.75 -25.81 3.42
N GLU A 67 -24.02 -25.44 3.48
CA GLU A 67 -24.54 -24.45 4.42
C GLU A 67 -24.33 -24.85 5.88
N LYS A 68 -24.33 -26.14 6.19
CA LYS A 68 -24.07 -26.64 7.54
C LYS A 68 -22.64 -26.35 7.97
N HIS A 69 -21.67 -26.48 7.05
CA HIS A 69 -20.29 -26.15 7.30
C HIS A 69 -20.12 -24.65 7.55
N ARG A 70 -20.73 -23.79 6.72
CA ARG A 70 -20.74 -22.34 6.93
C ARG A 70 -21.29 -21.94 8.29
N ARG A 71 -22.47 -22.49 8.66
CA ARG A 71 -23.06 -22.26 10.00
C ARG A 71 -22.18 -22.79 11.14
N GLY A 72 -21.46 -23.89 10.91
CA GLY A 72 -20.50 -24.43 11.86
C GLY A 72 -19.34 -23.45 12.14
N VAL A 73 -18.75 -22.86 11.10
CA VAL A 73 -17.69 -21.85 11.22
C VAL A 73 -18.21 -20.57 11.88
N GLU A 74 -19.39 -20.08 11.48
CA GLU A 74 -20.04 -18.92 12.12
C GLU A 74 -20.23 -19.13 13.63
N LYS A 75 -20.71 -20.33 14.01
CA LYS A 75 -20.91 -20.68 15.42
C LYS A 75 -19.57 -20.73 16.16
N ALA A 76 -18.56 -21.38 15.58
CA ALA A 76 -17.23 -21.47 16.18
C ALA A 76 -16.63 -20.08 16.44
N LEU A 77 -16.74 -19.18 15.46
CA LEU A 77 -16.27 -17.80 15.60
C LEU A 77 -17.03 -17.06 16.72
N LYS A 78 -18.37 -17.13 16.74
CA LYS A 78 -19.20 -16.52 17.79
C LYS A 78 -18.87 -17.06 19.18
N ASP A 79 -18.66 -18.37 19.31
CA ASP A 79 -18.30 -19.02 20.57
C ASP A 79 -16.92 -18.60 21.05
N ALA A 80 -15.94 -18.48 20.16
CA ALA A 80 -14.61 -18.01 20.48
C ALA A 80 -14.58 -16.53 20.96
N PHE A 81 -15.49 -15.69 20.45
CA PHE A 81 -15.64 -14.30 20.90
C PHE A 81 -16.39 -14.12 22.23
N LYS A 82 -17.05 -15.14 22.76
CA LYS A 82 -17.70 -15.04 24.10
C LYS A 82 -16.73 -14.65 25.22
N ARG A 83 -15.43 -14.93 25.04
CA ARG A 83 -14.36 -14.59 25.98
C ARG A 83 -13.80 -13.18 25.79
N ASP A 84 -14.25 -12.45 24.75
CA ASP A 84 -13.76 -11.10 24.47
C ASP A 84 -14.51 -10.09 25.33
N ARG A 85 -13.75 -9.13 25.90
CA ARG A 85 -14.31 -8.01 26.66
C ARG A 85 -14.93 -6.93 25.77
N ALA A 86 -14.50 -6.88 24.50
CA ALA A 86 -15.01 -5.94 23.52
C ALA A 86 -16.37 -6.39 22.98
N ARG A 87 -17.26 -5.46 22.69
CA ARG A 87 -18.52 -5.76 22.03
C ARG A 87 -18.26 -6.15 20.58
N THR A 88 -18.76 -7.31 20.18
CA THR A 88 -18.63 -7.85 18.82
C THR A 88 -20.01 -8.10 18.23
N LYS A 89 -20.14 -7.85 16.92
CA LYS A 89 -21.29 -8.27 16.12
C LYS A 89 -20.77 -9.07 14.95
N VAL A 90 -21.23 -10.31 14.78
CA VAL A 90 -20.79 -11.22 13.74
C VAL A 90 -21.98 -11.51 12.83
N GLN A 91 -21.84 -11.24 11.52
CA GLN A 91 -22.83 -11.53 10.49
C GLN A 91 -22.74 -13.00 10.06
N LYS A 92 -23.64 -13.42 9.17
CA LYS A 92 -23.55 -14.71 8.47
C LYS A 92 -22.50 -14.64 7.37
N ILE A 93 -21.98 -15.77 6.98
CA ILE A 93 -21.12 -15.87 5.78
C ILE A 93 -21.96 -15.49 4.57
N SER A 94 -21.49 -14.54 3.79
CA SER A 94 -22.16 -14.06 2.58
C SER A 94 -22.11 -15.11 1.45
N MET A 95 -22.84 -14.87 0.36
CA MET A 95 -22.76 -15.70 -0.83
C MET A 95 -21.39 -15.70 -1.50
N PHE A 96 -20.55 -14.72 -1.20
CA PHE A 96 -19.18 -14.59 -1.67
C PHE A 96 -18.13 -15.26 -0.75
N GLY A 97 -18.55 -16.01 0.28
CA GLY A 97 -17.65 -16.66 1.22
C GLY A 97 -17.13 -15.75 2.35
N LEU A 98 -17.44 -14.46 2.33
CA LEU A 98 -16.94 -13.48 3.28
C LEU A 98 -17.77 -13.46 4.56
N LEU A 99 -17.11 -13.41 5.71
CA LEU A 99 -17.75 -13.17 7.00
C LEU A 99 -17.39 -11.78 7.52
N GLU A 100 -18.40 -10.94 7.59
CA GLU A 100 -18.28 -9.58 8.11
C GLU A 100 -18.56 -9.54 9.59
N MET A 101 -17.76 -8.78 10.31
CA MET A 101 -17.98 -8.54 11.73
C MET A 101 -17.52 -7.13 12.13
N THR A 102 -18.02 -6.69 13.28
CA THR A 102 -17.52 -5.47 13.93
C THR A 102 -17.06 -5.78 15.34
N ARG A 103 -15.97 -5.15 15.76
CA ARG A 103 -15.47 -5.20 17.13
C ARG A 103 -15.20 -3.78 17.62
N GLN A 104 -15.66 -3.49 18.81
CA GLN A 104 -15.40 -2.20 19.46
C GLN A 104 -13.90 -2.05 19.71
N ARG A 105 -13.31 -0.92 19.29
CA ARG A 105 -11.92 -0.58 19.64
C ARG A 105 -11.87 -0.16 21.11
N ILE A 106 -11.03 -0.83 21.90
CA ILE A 106 -10.82 -0.50 23.30
C ILE A 106 -9.60 0.43 23.43
N ARG A 107 -8.57 0.21 22.60
CA ARG A 107 -7.32 0.97 22.60
C ARG A 107 -6.88 1.27 21.16
N PRO A 108 -5.98 2.25 20.95
CA PRO A 108 -5.29 2.38 19.67
C PRO A 108 -4.58 1.07 19.32
N SER A 109 -4.56 0.69 18.04
CA SER A 109 -3.89 -0.55 17.62
C SER A 109 -2.41 -0.52 18.00
N LEU A 110 -1.85 -1.66 18.41
CA LEU A 110 -0.43 -1.80 18.75
C LEU A 110 0.49 -1.31 17.61
N LYS A 111 0.07 -1.47 16.36
CA LYS A 111 0.82 -0.98 15.19
C LYS A 111 1.08 0.53 15.28
N ARG A 112 0.08 1.34 15.64
CA ARG A 112 0.23 2.80 15.76
C ARG A 112 0.97 3.28 17.02
N SER A 113 1.07 2.44 18.05
CA SER A 113 1.77 2.80 19.29
C SER A 113 3.25 2.40 19.29
N VAL A 114 3.65 1.48 18.42
CA VAL A 114 5.00 0.90 18.39
C VAL A 114 5.75 1.25 17.09
N TYR A 115 5.02 1.47 15.99
CA TYR A 115 5.60 1.74 14.67
C TYR A 115 5.18 3.11 14.16
N GLU A 116 6.08 3.76 13.47
CA GLU A 116 5.83 4.95 12.66
C GLU A 116 5.83 4.60 11.16
N ASP A 117 5.27 5.47 10.34
CA ASP A 117 5.27 5.26 8.90
C ASP A 117 6.70 5.28 8.35
N CYS A 118 7.02 4.36 7.47
CA CYS A 118 8.35 4.26 6.88
C CYS A 118 8.66 5.52 6.06
N PRO A 119 9.76 6.26 6.34
CA PRO A 119 10.08 7.50 5.62
C PRO A 119 10.42 7.27 4.13
N CYS A 120 10.72 6.03 3.73
CA CYS A 120 10.97 5.71 2.31
C CYS A 120 9.70 5.65 1.48
N CYS A 121 8.61 5.08 2.03
CA CYS A 121 7.39 4.81 1.30
C CYS A 121 6.13 5.47 1.89
N ASP A 122 6.28 6.30 2.92
CA ASP A 122 5.18 6.97 3.64
C ASP A 122 4.08 5.98 4.06
N GLY A 123 4.48 4.79 4.50
CA GLY A 123 3.58 3.73 4.97
C GLY A 123 2.92 2.90 3.87
N THR A 124 3.15 3.18 2.59
CA THR A 124 2.52 2.46 1.46
C THR A 124 3.11 1.07 1.21
N GLY A 125 4.31 0.78 1.73
CA GLY A 125 5.03 -0.48 1.49
C GLY A 125 5.66 -0.59 0.09
N LEU A 126 5.40 0.37 -0.81
CA LEU A 126 5.88 0.39 -2.18
C LEU A 126 6.52 1.73 -2.51
N VAL A 127 7.55 1.71 -3.35
CA VAL A 127 8.17 2.89 -3.93
C VAL A 127 8.13 2.79 -5.45
N LYS A 128 8.08 3.93 -6.13
CA LYS A 128 8.12 3.96 -7.59
C LYS A 128 9.47 3.44 -8.10
N THR A 129 9.45 2.81 -9.27
CA THR A 129 10.68 2.45 -9.96
C THR A 129 11.42 3.70 -10.44
N ALA A 130 12.74 3.63 -10.57
CA ALA A 130 13.54 4.74 -11.11
C ALA A 130 13.04 5.20 -12.49
N GLU A 131 12.60 4.27 -13.32
CA GLU A 131 11.99 4.57 -14.62
C GLU A 131 10.71 5.39 -14.49
N SER A 132 9.80 4.99 -13.60
CA SER A 132 8.54 5.73 -13.38
C SER A 132 8.77 7.16 -12.90
N VAL A 133 9.73 7.35 -11.98
CA VAL A 133 10.09 8.69 -11.51
C VAL A 133 10.79 9.48 -12.62
N ALA A 134 11.66 8.86 -13.41
CA ALA A 134 12.31 9.51 -14.54
C ALA A 134 11.29 10.00 -15.59
N ILE A 135 10.24 9.24 -15.88
CA ILE A 135 9.15 9.69 -16.76
C ILE A 135 8.44 10.94 -16.18
N GLU A 136 8.21 10.98 -14.87
CA GLU A 136 7.63 12.16 -14.21
C GLU A 136 8.56 13.38 -14.32
N VAL A 137 9.87 13.17 -14.13
CA VAL A 137 10.90 14.20 -14.31
C VAL A 137 10.87 14.73 -15.74
N MET A 138 10.89 13.86 -16.74
CA MET A 138 10.86 14.26 -18.16
C MET A 138 9.62 15.08 -18.49
N ARG A 139 8.45 14.69 -18.01
CA ARG A 139 7.20 15.46 -18.20
C ARG A 139 7.26 16.83 -17.53
N LEU A 140 7.83 16.89 -16.32
CA LEU A 140 8.00 18.15 -15.60
C LEU A 140 8.97 19.06 -16.32
N VAL A 141 10.08 18.54 -16.81
CA VAL A 141 11.08 19.27 -17.58
C VAL A 141 10.47 19.82 -18.87
N ALA A 142 9.84 18.97 -19.69
CA ALA A 142 9.22 19.38 -20.95
C ALA A 142 8.15 20.47 -20.75
N SER A 143 7.30 20.32 -19.74
CA SER A 143 6.24 21.28 -19.40
C SER A 143 6.78 22.64 -18.93
N ASN A 144 7.96 22.70 -18.33
CA ASN A 144 8.52 23.94 -17.84
C ASN A 144 9.54 24.55 -18.83
N ALA A 145 10.24 23.72 -19.60
CA ALA A 145 11.18 24.17 -20.63
C ALA A 145 10.50 24.94 -21.77
N SER A 146 9.28 24.55 -22.13
CA SER A 146 8.49 25.24 -23.17
C SER A 146 8.01 26.66 -22.78
N ARG A 147 8.30 27.12 -21.57
CA ARG A 147 7.91 28.45 -21.10
C ARG A 147 9.00 29.48 -21.39
N ASN A 148 8.64 30.56 -22.07
CA ASN A 148 9.58 31.61 -22.51
C ASN A 148 10.38 32.30 -21.38
N ASN A 149 9.90 32.19 -20.14
CA ASN A 149 10.52 32.81 -18.97
C ASN A 149 11.41 31.86 -18.16
N VAL A 150 11.68 30.65 -18.64
CA VAL A 150 12.57 29.69 -17.98
C VAL A 150 13.85 29.52 -18.79
N LYS A 151 15.00 29.66 -18.14
CA LYS A 151 16.33 29.47 -18.75
C LYS A 151 17.15 28.40 -18.06
N THR A 152 16.86 28.13 -16.80
CA THR A 152 17.56 27.07 -16.07
C THR A 152 16.57 26.22 -15.29
N ILE A 153 16.71 24.91 -15.39
CA ILE A 153 15.95 23.92 -14.62
C ILE A 153 16.93 23.11 -13.78
N LYS A 154 16.86 23.27 -12.46
CA LYS A 154 17.62 22.46 -11.51
C LYS A 154 16.73 21.37 -10.95
N LEU A 155 17.19 20.14 -11.08
CA LEU A 155 16.51 18.95 -10.58
C LEU A 155 17.31 18.37 -9.42
N GLU A 156 16.63 17.98 -8.37
CA GLU A 156 17.18 17.21 -7.26
C GLU A 156 16.38 15.93 -7.13
N VAL A 157 17.04 14.80 -7.30
CA VAL A 157 16.43 13.48 -7.37
C VAL A 157 17.24 12.46 -6.58
N HIS A 158 16.62 11.34 -6.24
CA HIS A 158 17.35 10.22 -5.66
C HIS A 158 18.40 9.67 -6.66
N GLU A 159 19.55 9.20 -6.15
CA GLU A 159 20.68 8.70 -6.96
C GLU A 159 20.27 7.73 -8.06
N ARG A 160 19.42 6.73 -7.74
CA ARG A 160 18.91 5.75 -8.71
C ARG A 160 18.18 6.39 -9.91
N VAL A 161 17.48 7.48 -9.67
CA VAL A 161 16.74 8.22 -10.72
C VAL A 161 17.71 9.04 -11.55
N GLY A 162 18.71 9.68 -10.92
CA GLY A 162 19.76 10.43 -11.61
C GLY A 162 20.59 9.54 -12.53
N GLU A 163 20.97 8.36 -12.07
CA GLU A 163 21.66 7.36 -12.91
C GLU A 163 20.81 6.93 -14.11
N TYR A 164 19.51 6.69 -13.90
CA TYR A 164 18.60 6.30 -14.99
C TYR A 164 18.45 7.44 -16.01
N LEU A 165 18.29 8.68 -15.57
CA LEU A 165 18.18 9.86 -16.42
C LEU A 165 19.46 10.04 -17.27
N ASN A 166 20.62 9.98 -16.65
CA ASN A 166 21.91 10.18 -17.30
C ASN A 166 22.25 9.05 -18.31
N ASN A 167 21.88 7.82 -18.00
CA ASN A 167 22.24 6.66 -18.84
C ASN A 167 21.19 6.32 -19.91
N ARG A 168 19.91 6.62 -19.66
CA ARG A 168 18.81 6.20 -20.54
C ARG A 168 18.02 7.35 -21.17
N LYS A 169 18.09 8.56 -20.61
CA LYS A 169 17.30 9.72 -21.07
C LYS A 169 18.15 10.93 -21.43
N ARG A 170 19.48 10.78 -21.50
CA ARG A 170 20.40 11.88 -21.79
C ARG A 170 20.15 12.52 -23.15
N SER A 171 19.91 11.74 -24.20
CA SER A 171 19.58 12.27 -25.53
C SER A 171 18.33 13.13 -25.51
N SER A 172 17.24 12.62 -24.88
CA SER A 172 15.98 13.37 -24.78
C SER A 172 16.12 14.65 -23.93
N LEU A 173 16.97 14.65 -22.91
CA LEU A 173 17.28 15.87 -22.15
C LEU A 173 18.04 16.89 -23.02
N ASN A 174 19.04 16.46 -23.77
CA ASN A 174 19.78 17.31 -24.68
C ASN A 174 18.89 17.90 -25.81
N GLU A 175 17.96 17.11 -26.35
CA GLU A 175 16.97 17.59 -27.31
C GLU A 175 16.15 18.74 -26.74
N ILE A 176 15.62 18.59 -25.51
CA ILE A 176 14.85 19.64 -24.84
C ILE A 176 15.70 20.89 -24.58
N GLU A 177 16.98 20.72 -24.18
CA GLU A 177 17.90 21.83 -23.96
C GLU A 177 18.11 22.65 -25.23
N GLN A 178 18.29 21.97 -26.37
CA GLN A 178 18.51 22.60 -27.66
C GLN A 178 17.24 23.24 -28.23
N GLU A 179 16.09 22.57 -28.15
CA GLU A 179 14.83 23.07 -28.71
C GLU A 179 14.28 24.27 -27.92
N CYS A 180 14.43 24.28 -26.60
CA CYS A 180 13.86 25.29 -25.72
C CYS A 180 14.89 26.36 -25.26
N ASP A 181 16.17 26.24 -25.63
CA ASP A 181 17.27 27.11 -25.18
C ASP A 181 17.29 27.22 -23.65
N VAL A 182 17.29 26.10 -22.95
CA VAL A 182 17.33 25.97 -21.49
C VAL A 182 18.50 25.11 -21.04
N THR A 183 18.98 25.32 -19.84
CA THR A 183 20.03 24.48 -19.23
C THR A 183 19.39 23.60 -18.15
N ILE A 184 19.59 22.29 -18.21
CA ILE A 184 19.08 21.33 -17.24
C ILE A 184 20.24 20.78 -16.40
N SER A 185 20.18 20.96 -15.09
CA SER A 185 21.15 20.40 -14.15
C SER A 185 20.49 19.39 -13.22
N ILE A 186 21.12 18.23 -13.04
CA ILE A 186 20.61 17.14 -12.20
C ILE A 186 21.58 16.95 -11.03
N SER A 187 21.07 17.15 -9.83
CA SER A 187 21.74 16.84 -8.56
C SER A 187 21.15 15.57 -7.96
N THR A 188 21.99 14.71 -7.42
CA THR A 188 21.56 13.44 -6.84
C THR A 188 21.77 13.44 -5.32
N LEU A 189 20.80 12.88 -4.60
CA LEU A 189 20.87 12.65 -3.16
C LEU A 189 20.77 11.13 -2.87
N LYS A 190 21.54 10.68 -1.87
CA LYS A 190 21.50 9.27 -1.39
C LYS A 190 20.51 9.10 -0.24
N ASP A 191 20.49 10.04 0.69
CA ASP A 191 19.76 9.97 1.95
C ASP A 191 18.37 10.62 1.83
N CYS A 192 17.60 10.26 0.79
CA CYS A 192 16.24 10.75 0.59
C CYS A 192 15.31 9.60 0.15
N SER A 193 14.00 9.86 0.14
CA SER A 193 13.04 8.89 -0.39
C SER A 193 13.37 8.55 -1.86
N PRO A 194 13.25 7.28 -2.29
CA PRO A 194 13.40 6.89 -3.70
C PRO A 194 12.46 7.61 -4.66
N ASN A 195 11.39 8.20 -4.15
CA ASN A 195 10.42 9.01 -4.91
C ASN A 195 10.76 10.51 -4.88
N HIS A 196 11.89 10.91 -4.26
CA HIS A 196 12.25 12.30 -4.13
C HIS A 196 12.43 12.97 -5.50
N LEU A 197 11.72 14.05 -5.70
CA LEU A 197 11.79 14.91 -6.87
C LEU A 197 11.53 16.35 -6.45
N GLN A 198 12.56 17.15 -6.47
CA GLN A 198 12.49 18.61 -6.33
C GLN A 198 12.98 19.26 -7.61
N ALA A 199 12.30 20.31 -8.07
CA ALA A 199 12.71 21.07 -9.22
C ALA A 199 12.71 22.56 -8.88
N ILE A 200 13.63 23.31 -9.43
CA ILE A 200 13.71 24.77 -9.33
C ILE A 200 13.91 25.30 -10.73
N CYS A 201 13.00 26.16 -11.19
CA CYS A 201 13.13 26.86 -12.47
C CYS A 201 13.59 28.29 -12.23
N LYS A 202 14.53 28.80 -13.06
CA LYS A 202 15.03 30.17 -12.98
C LYS A 202 14.93 30.84 -14.33
N ASP A 203 14.70 32.17 -14.30
CA ASP A 203 14.72 33.01 -15.47
C ASP A 203 16.18 33.43 -15.87
N GLN A 204 16.32 34.24 -16.90
CA GLN A 204 17.60 34.77 -17.36
C GLN A 204 18.33 35.64 -16.33
N HIS A 205 17.62 36.17 -15.32
CA HIS A 205 18.17 36.98 -14.24
C HIS A 205 18.44 36.18 -12.96
N GLY A 206 18.25 34.82 -13.01
CA GLY A 206 18.46 33.95 -11.88
C GLY A 206 17.33 33.96 -10.82
N LYS A 207 16.19 34.64 -11.10
CA LYS A 207 15.02 34.66 -10.22
C LYS A 207 14.24 33.37 -10.36
N ASP A 208 13.69 32.88 -9.23
CA ASP A 208 12.89 31.69 -9.21
C ASP A 208 11.55 31.89 -9.94
N VAL A 209 11.25 30.99 -10.85
CA VAL A 209 10.00 30.92 -11.60
C VAL A 209 9.11 29.82 -11.04
N ARG A 210 7.83 30.13 -10.86
CA ARG A 210 6.87 29.14 -10.34
C ARG A 210 6.78 27.93 -11.27
N ILE A 211 6.99 26.74 -10.70
CA ILE A 211 6.94 25.48 -11.42
C ILE A 211 5.48 25.16 -11.81
N SER A 212 5.27 24.84 -13.08
CA SER A 212 4.03 24.21 -13.55
C SER A 212 4.09 22.73 -13.26
N LYS A 213 3.26 22.24 -12.34
CA LYS A 213 3.13 20.79 -12.11
C LYS A 213 2.30 20.18 -13.23
N PRO A 214 2.74 19.06 -13.86
CA PRO A 214 1.93 18.38 -14.85
C PRO A 214 0.61 17.94 -14.22
N ALA A 215 -0.48 18.04 -14.99
CA ALA A 215 -1.82 17.63 -14.56
C ALA A 215 -1.77 16.16 -14.10
N GLY A 216 -2.01 15.92 -12.82
CA GLY A 216 -1.99 14.56 -12.22
C GLY A 216 -1.18 14.38 -10.93
N SER A 217 -0.26 15.30 -10.59
CA SER A 217 0.47 15.21 -9.33
C SER A 217 -0.31 15.89 -8.20
N LYS A 218 -1.12 15.14 -7.47
CA LYS A 218 -1.71 15.62 -6.22
C LYS A 218 -0.60 15.66 -5.15
N SER A 219 -0.18 16.86 -4.75
CA SER A 219 0.56 17.00 -3.50
C SER A 219 -0.40 16.70 -2.34
N LYS A 220 -0.15 15.64 -1.59
CA LYS A 220 -0.73 15.57 -0.25
C LYS A 220 -0.12 16.72 0.58
N LYS A 221 -0.99 17.58 1.13
CA LYS A 221 -0.65 18.50 2.22
C LYS A 221 -0.44 17.71 3.49
#